data_a2f783ffdf62ee2043e7b65fcf861393
#
_entry.id   a2f783ffdf62ee2043e7b65fcf861393
#
_cell.length_a   1.000
_cell.length_b   1.000
_cell.length_c   1.000
_cell.angle_alpha   90.00
_cell.angle_beta   90.00
_cell.angle_gamma   90.00
#
_symmetry.space_group_name_H-M   'P 1'
#
loop_
_entity.id
_entity.type
_entity.pdbx_description
1 polymer ?
#
loop_
_entity_poly.entity_id
_entity_poly.type
_entity_poly.pdbx_seq_one_letter_code
_entity_poly.pdbx_strand_id
1 'polypeptide(L)'
;MSFMLDKFKSFNSKNAIVFEDRIYTYEEFIKQIKDYKNILDKHNISSKVVVILGDYSFYNLALFFALYENKNIIAPITSNIKKVQDDFIEESFCQTIIKTDEKNLLIQDLKTASSHNMIDNLIEKNSSGLILFSSGSTGKPKAMVHNLDTLIDSFKDKKEKSMNMLVFLMFDHIGGLNTVFNVLCMGASLIIPKIKDAKTICELIEKYKIMVLPSSPTFLNLILISQEYKNYDLSSLRMITYGTETMPQSLLLKLKATFPKVKFLQTFGTSETGISTTSSKSSNSLFMKLEDINGEYKIVENELWLRSKTQVLGYLNALMDSFTSDGWFKTGDLVEVEGEYIKIIGRAKEIINVGGQKVLPSEIESIILEMEEISDCMVYGEKNAITGQTVVCDVVLNNKIENIKKRVRVFCKDRLDTYKIPTKVNVVDKTNFSDRFKKIRKKIEI
;
A
#
# COMPACT_ATOMS: atom_id res chain seq x y z
N MET A 1 26.55 -1.20 -14.75
CA MET A 1 25.17 -0.79 -15.01
C MET A 1 24.27 -1.89 -14.51
N SER A 2 23.21 -1.57 -13.76
CA SER A 2 22.30 -2.60 -13.26
C SER A 2 21.51 -3.27 -14.38
N PHE A 3 20.99 -4.47 -14.14
CA PHE A 3 20.13 -5.14 -15.13
C PHE A 3 18.86 -4.30 -15.45
N MET A 4 18.42 -3.46 -14.51
CA MET A 4 17.27 -2.57 -14.73
C MET A 4 17.51 -1.59 -15.87
N LEU A 5 18.64 -0.89 -15.87
CA LEU A 5 18.96 0.03 -16.94
C LEU A 5 19.17 -0.68 -18.30
N ASP A 6 19.73 -1.90 -18.29
CA ASP A 6 19.87 -2.67 -19.52
C ASP A 6 18.50 -3.11 -20.05
N LYS A 7 17.58 -3.48 -19.16
CA LYS A 7 16.20 -3.77 -19.50
C LYS A 7 15.47 -2.55 -20.07
N PHE A 8 15.62 -1.38 -19.43
CA PHE A 8 15.04 -0.12 -19.93
C PHE A 8 15.55 0.24 -21.33
N LYS A 9 16.85 0.04 -21.60
CA LYS A 9 17.42 0.27 -22.96
C LYS A 9 16.78 -0.63 -24.02
N SER A 10 16.41 -1.87 -23.66
CA SER A 10 15.75 -2.77 -24.62
C SER A 10 14.36 -2.29 -25.04
N PHE A 11 13.71 -1.43 -24.23
CA PHE A 11 12.38 -0.88 -24.54
C PHE A 11 12.42 0.42 -25.35
N ASN A 12 13.56 1.10 -25.38
CA ASN A 12 13.89 2.25 -26.23
C ASN A 12 12.78 3.33 -26.30
N SER A 13 12.12 3.46 -27.48
CA SER A 13 11.11 4.49 -27.74
C SER A 13 9.70 4.19 -27.17
N LYS A 14 9.51 3.06 -26.45
CA LYS A 14 8.23 2.79 -25.81
C LYS A 14 7.93 3.81 -24.72
N ASN A 15 6.64 4.07 -24.50
CA ASN A 15 6.19 4.92 -23.42
C ASN A 15 6.53 4.27 -22.08
N ALA A 16 7.23 4.99 -21.21
CA ALA A 16 7.62 4.54 -19.87
C ALA A 16 6.75 5.14 -18.79
N ILE A 17 6.61 6.45 -18.78
CA ILE A 17 5.95 7.20 -17.71
C ILE A 17 5.05 8.28 -18.29
N VAL A 18 3.83 8.39 -17.75
CA VAL A 18 2.94 9.52 -17.98
C VAL A 18 2.88 10.32 -16.67
N PHE A 19 3.27 11.59 -16.74
CA PHE A 19 3.26 12.52 -15.63
C PHE A 19 2.88 13.92 -16.09
N GLU A 20 1.92 14.57 -15.44
CA GLU A 20 1.42 15.93 -15.78
C GLU A 20 1.11 16.11 -17.28
N ASP A 21 0.33 15.16 -17.81
CA ASP A 21 -0.10 15.12 -19.22
C ASP A 21 1.02 14.93 -20.26
N ARG A 22 2.26 14.79 -19.82
CA ARG A 22 3.40 14.47 -20.68
C ARG A 22 3.69 12.97 -20.64
N ILE A 23 3.95 12.43 -21.82
CA ILE A 23 4.40 11.05 -22.00
C ILE A 23 5.93 11.08 -22.19
N TYR A 24 6.62 10.32 -21.37
CA TYR A 24 8.08 10.14 -21.41
C TYR A 24 8.39 8.71 -21.90
N THR A 25 9.31 8.60 -22.84
CA THR A 25 9.81 7.31 -23.32
C THR A 25 10.84 6.70 -22.36
N TYR A 26 11.13 5.40 -22.50
CA TYR A 26 12.23 4.77 -21.79
C TYR A 26 13.59 5.42 -22.12
N GLU A 27 13.80 5.87 -23.36
CA GLU A 27 15.01 6.61 -23.76
C GLU A 27 15.16 7.92 -22.98
N GLU A 28 14.10 8.74 -22.91
CA GLU A 28 14.08 9.98 -22.12
C GLU A 28 14.32 9.69 -20.63
N PHE A 29 13.72 8.60 -20.12
CA PHE A 29 13.88 8.20 -18.72
C PHE A 29 15.32 7.80 -18.40
N ILE A 30 15.96 6.99 -19.25
CA ILE A 30 17.38 6.63 -19.11
C ILE A 30 18.29 7.85 -19.19
N LYS A 31 18.00 8.77 -20.11
CA LYS A 31 18.75 10.03 -20.22
C LYS A 31 18.69 10.80 -18.92
N GLN A 32 17.50 10.98 -18.34
CA GLN A 32 17.33 11.72 -17.09
C GLN A 32 18.03 11.00 -15.91
N ILE A 33 17.97 9.66 -15.84
CA ILE A 33 18.72 8.88 -14.84
C ILE A 33 20.24 9.15 -14.95
N LYS A 34 20.78 9.12 -16.16
CA LYS A 34 22.22 9.40 -16.39
C LYS A 34 22.60 10.82 -16.04
N ASP A 35 21.77 11.81 -16.40
CA ASP A 35 22.00 13.21 -16.08
C ASP A 35 22.06 13.40 -14.55
N TYR A 36 21.12 12.80 -13.81
CA TYR A 36 21.13 12.84 -12.35
C TYR A 36 22.32 12.07 -11.76
N LYS A 37 22.67 10.90 -12.31
CA LYS A 37 23.85 10.16 -11.88
C LYS A 37 25.11 11.04 -11.98
N ASN A 38 25.28 11.75 -13.08
CA ASN A 38 26.42 12.65 -13.28
C ASN A 38 26.45 13.81 -12.24
N ILE A 39 25.28 14.31 -11.83
CA ILE A 39 25.18 15.32 -10.78
C ILE A 39 25.56 14.71 -9.41
N LEU A 40 25.03 13.52 -9.11
CA LEU A 40 25.34 12.81 -7.86
C LEU A 40 26.84 12.49 -7.74
N ASP A 41 27.48 12.07 -8.83
CA ASP A 41 28.92 11.79 -8.89
C ASP A 41 29.76 13.06 -8.60
N LYS A 42 29.38 14.21 -9.17
CA LYS A 42 30.03 15.51 -8.90
C LYS A 42 29.92 15.95 -7.44
N HIS A 43 28.84 15.59 -6.77
CA HIS A 43 28.61 15.89 -5.35
C HIS A 43 29.10 14.77 -4.40
N ASN A 44 29.77 13.73 -4.91
CA ASN A 44 30.23 12.57 -4.15
C ASN A 44 29.09 11.90 -3.36
N ILE A 45 27.91 11.75 -3.99
CA ILE A 45 26.74 11.10 -3.41
C ILE A 45 26.71 9.64 -3.89
N SER A 46 27.43 8.79 -3.20
CA SER A 46 27.46 7.35 -3.36
C SER A 46 27.63 6.66 -2.01
N SER A 47 27.02 5.51 -1.84
CA SER A 47 27.07 4.73 -0.58
C SER A 47 26.68 5.56 0.66
N LYS A 48 25.70 6.44 0.50
CA LYS A 48 25.15 7.33 1.55
C LYS A 48 23.68 7.01 1.80
N VAL A 49 23.18 7.40 2.95
CA VAL A 49 21.74 7.44 3.20
C VAL A 49 21.17 8.74 2.64
N VAL A 50 20.29 8.62 1.65
CA VAL A 50 19.73 9.76 0.92
C VAL A 50 18.20 9.75 1.03
N VAL A 51 17.65 10.84 1.54
CA VAL A 51 16.21 11.09 1.55
C VAL A 51 15.77 11.76 0.26
N ILE A 52 14.73 11.22 -0.38
CA ILE A 52 14.00 11.88 -1.47
C ILE A 52 12.73 12.48 -0.88
N LEU A 53 12.60 13.81 -0.92
CA LEU A 53 11.39 14.51 -0.48
C LEU A 53 10.39 14.66 -1.62
N GLY A 54 9.22 14.06 -1.49
CA GLY A 54 8.11 14.16 -2.44
C GLY A 54 7.54 12.82 -2.85
N ASP A 55 6.35 12.83 -3.46
CA ASP A 55 5.71 11.62 -4.01
C ASP A 55 6.22 11.35 -5.44
N TYR A 56 5.60 10.38 -6.12
CA TYR A 56 5.94 10.02 -7.48
C TYR A 56 5.89 11.22 -8.44
N SER A 57 6.96 11.35 -9.20
CA SER A 57 7.06 12.17 -10.41
C SER A 57 8.02 11.50 -11.38
N PHE A 58 8.04 11.93 -12.62
CA PHE A 58 9.07 11.47 -13.56
C PHE A 58 10.48 11.71 -13.00
N TYR A 59 10.69 12.88 -12.40
CA TYR A 59 11.99 13.30 -11.87
C TYR A 59 12.38 12.54 -10.60
N ASN A 60 11.46 12.35 -9.65
CA ASN A 60 11.74 11.57 -8.44
C ASN A 60 12.03 10.10 -8.75
N LEU A 61 11.36 9.51 -9.75
CA LEU A 61 11.69 8.15 -10.20
C LEU A 61 13.06 8.09 -10.88
N ALA A 62 13.41 9.07 -11.73
CA ALA A 62 14.74 9.14 -12.33
C ALA A 62 15.84 9.30 -11.26
N LEU A 63 15.60 10.12 -10.25
CA LEU A 63 16.51 10.29 -9.10
C LEU A 63 16.65 8.99 -8.30
N PHE A 64 15.54 8.28 -8.04
CA PHE A 64 15.58 7.00 -7.33
C PHE A 64 16.49 5.99 -8.03
N PHE A 65 16.36 5.84 -9.35
CA PHE A 65 17.22 4.92 -10.10
C PHE A 65 18.65 5.42 -10.25
N ALA A 66 18.90 6.73 -10.30
CA ALA A 66 20.25 7.28 -10.28
C ALA A 66 20.96 7.01 -8.94
N LEU A 67 20.24 7.16 -7.81
CA LEU A 67 20.73 6.83 -6.47
C LEU A 67 20.99 5.33 -6.31
N TYR A 68 20.12 4.50 -6.89
CA TYR A 68 20.29 3.04 -6.92
C TYR A 68 21.57 2.64 -7.68
N GLU A 69 21.84 3.24 -8.83
CA GLU A 69 23.07 2.99 -9.61
C GLU A 69 24.35 3.41 -8.84
N ASN A 70 24.23 4.40 -7.95
CA ASN A 70 25.33 4.87 -7.09
C ASN A 70 25.38 4.18 -5.72
N LYS A 71 24.66 3.05 -5.57
CA LYS A 71 24.71 2.23 -4.35
C LYS A 71 24.33 2.98 -3.08
N ASN A 72 23.41 3.95 -3.18
CA ASN A 72 22.90 4.64 -2.02
C ASN A 72 21.82 3.84 -1.29
N ILE A 73 21.57 4.21 -0.04
CA ILE A 73 20.45 3.75 0.78
C ILE A 73 19.39 4.84 0.69
N ILE A 74 18.25 4.53 0.09
CA ILE A 74 17.26 5.50 -0.34
C ILE A 74 16.07 5.49 0.63
N ALA A 75 15.68 6.65 1.13
CA ALA A 75 14.51 6.82 1.97
C ALA A 75 13.52 7.81 1.30
N PRO A 76 12.50 7.33 0.55
CA PRO A 76 11.46 8.23 0.05
C PRO A 76 10.57 8.68 1.20
N ILE A 77 10.27 9.99 1.26
CA ILE A 77 9.38 10.61 2.25
C ILE A 77 8.35 11.44 1.51
N THR A 78 7.08 11.05 1.59
CA THR A 78 5.99 11.70 0.86
C THR A 78 5.19 12.67 1.71
N SER A 79 5.32 12.63 3.04
CA SER A 79 4.60 13.53 3.95
C SER A 79 4.94 14.99 3.70
N ASN A 80 3.92 15.86 3.68
CA ASN A 80 4.09 17.31 3.62
C ASN A 80 4.14 17.97 5.01
N ILE A 81 3.97 17.19 6.09
CA ILE A 81 3.98 17.66 7.47
C ILE A 81 5.45 17.75 7.93
N LYS A 82 5.93 18.96 8.18
CA LYS A 82 7.34 19.22 8.52
C LYS A 82 7.84 18.36 9.68
N LYS A 83 7.07 18.26 10.77
CA LYS A 83 7.45 17.44 11.92
C LYS A 83 7.63 15.97 11.55
N VAL A 84 6.73 15.41 10.71
CA VAL A 84 6.83 14.03 10.26
C VAL A 84 8.05 13.82 9.37
N GLN A 85 8.34 14.79 8.49
CA GLN A 85 9.57 14.76 7.69
C GLN A 85 10.82 14.76 8.58
N ASP A 86 10.90 15.65 9.57
CA ASP A 86 12.05 15.78 10.46
C ASP A 86 12.24 14.47 11.27
N ASP A 87 11.18 13.89 11.81
CA ASP A 87 11.23 12.61 12.53
C ASP A 87 11.75 11.47 11.61
N PHE A 88 11.29 11.41 10.35
CA PHE A 88 11.73 10.37 9.41
C PHE A 88 13.18 10.58 8.93
N ILE A 89 13.60 11.82 8.73
CA ILE A 89 14.97 12.17 8.37
C ILE A 89 15.93 11.73 9.49
N GLU A 90 15.61 12.03 10.74
CA GLU A 90 16.39 11.64 11.90
C GLU A 90 16.48 10.10 12.03
N GLU A 91 15.33 9.43 12.05
CA GLU A 91 15.23 7.97 12.22
C GLU A 91 15.84 7.17 11.05
N SER A 92 16.06 7.79 9.88
CA SER A 92 16.72 7.13 8.74
C SER A 92 18.25 7.24 8.77
N PHE A 93 18.84 7.94 9.70
CA PHE A 93 20.29 8.27 9.69
C PHE A 93 20.71 9.01 8.41
N CYS A 94 19.84 9.90 7.92
CA CYS A 94 20.01 10.60 6.66
C CYS A 94 21.29 11.45 6.63
N GLN A 95 22.05 11.35 5.54
CA GLN A 95 23.26 12.15 5.29
C GLN A 95 23.04 13.24 4.24
N THR A 96 22.11 13.02 3.33
CA THR A 96 21.81 13.96 2.25
C THR A 96 20.32 13.98 1.95
N ILE A 97 19.71 15.15 1.89
CA ILE A 97 18.33 15.34 1.45
C ILE A 97 18.35 15.85 0.02
N ILE A 98 17.54 15.26 -0.84
CA ILE A 98 17.35 15.72 -2.22
C ILE A 98 15.88 15.94 -2.49
N LYS A 99 15.56 17.10 -3.05
CA LYS A 99 14.26 17.43 -3.60
C LYS A 99 14.42 17.75 -5.07
N THR A 100 13.54 17.22 -5.92
CA THR A 100 13.49 17.61 -7.33
C THR A 100 12.64 18.87 -7.48
N ASP A 101 13.14 19.82 -8.26
CA ASP A 101 12.41 20.98 -8.74
C ASP A 101 12.51 20.96 -10.27
N GLU A 102 11.48 20.40 -10.90
CA GLU A 102 11.55 19.97 -12.29
C GLU A 102 12.82 19.14 -12.56
N LYS A 103 13.70 19.60 -13.47
CA LYS A 103 14.95 18.92 -13.83
C LYS A 103 16.08 19.12 -12.82
N ASN A 104 15.94 20.08 -11.90
CA ASN A 104 16.99 20.45 -10.98
C ASN A 104 16.95 19.61 -9.71
N LEU A 105 18.11 19.39 -9.10
CA LEU A 105 18.24 18.76 -7.79
C LEU A 105 18.60 19.82 -6.76
N LEU A 106 17.76 19.99 -5.75
CA LEU A 106 18.05 20.76 -4.57
C LEU A 106 18.67 19.81 -3.53
N ILE A 107 19.99 19.91 -3.36
CA ILE A 107 20.78 19.01 -2.53
C ILE A 107 21.15 19.72 -1.24
N GLN A 108 20.88 19.04 -0.11
CA GLN A 108 21.25 19.52 1.22
C GLN A 108 21.98 18.40 1.95
N ASP A 109 23.28 18.60 2.21
CA ASP A 109 24.05 17.69 3.06
C ASP A 109 23.80 17.98 4.54
N LEU A 110 23.67 16.91 5.31
CA LEU A 110 23.48 16.92 6.75
C LEU A 110 24.75 16.44 7.46
N LYS A 111 25.05 17.05 8.61
CA LYS A 111 26.10 16.57 9.52
C LYS A 111 25.49 15.44 10.37
N THR A 112 25.57 14.22 9.89
CA THR A 112 25.08 13.04 10.63
C THR A 112 26.26 12.47 11.42
N ALA A 113 26.13 12.40 12.75
CA ALA A 113 27.21 11.97 13.64
C ALA A 113 27.20 10.46 13.93
N SER A 114 26.14 9.75 13.58
CA SER A 114 25.93 8.34 13.91
C SER A 114 25.55 7.51 12.68
N SER A 115 25.91 6.25 12.72
CA SER A 115 25.54 5.22 11.75
C SER A 115 24.87 4.04 12.44
N HIS A 116 24.35 3.10 11.67
CA HIS A 116 23.71 1.89 12.18
C HIS A 116 24.31 0.66 11.48
N ASN A 117 24.57 -0.42 12.23
CA ASN A 117 25.23 -1.62 11.72
C ASN A 117 24.59 -2.20 10.43
N MET A 118 23.27 -2.13 10.27
CA MET A 118 22.61 -2.59 9.05
C MET A 118 22.93 -1.70 7.84
N ILE A 119 23.08 -0.41 8.06
CA ILE A 119 23.49 0.56 7.03
C ILE A 119 24.94 0.30 6.65
N ASP A 120 25.83 0.18 7.64
CA ASP A 120 27.25 -0.08 7.42
C ASP A 120 27.46 -1.40 6.66
N ASN A 121 26.75 -2.46 7.02
CA ASN A 121 26.79 -3.75 6.33
C ASN A 121 26.34 -3.66 4.86
N LEU A 122 25.37 -2.84 4.53
CA LEU A 122 24.97 -2.61 3.13
C LEU A 122 26.06 -1.88 2.35
N ILE A 123 26.65 -0.86 2.96
CA ILE A 123 27.76 -0.08 2.35
C ILE A 123 28.98 -0.97 2.13
N GLU A 124 29.41 -1.75 3.14
CA GLU A 124 30.54 -2.67 3.05
C GLU A 124 30.36 -3.73 1.95
N LYS A 125 29.12 -4.21 1.76
CA LYS A 125 28.77 -5.17 0.70
C LYS A 125 28.55 -4.49 -0.66
N ASN A 126 28.76 -3.19 -0.77
CA ASN A 126 28.46 -2.39 -1.97
C ASN A 126 27.03 -2.63 -2.51
N SER A 127 26.07 -2.72 -1.60
CA SER A 127 24.66 -2.98 -1.89
C SER A 127 23.82 -1.72 -1.71
N SER A 128 22.83 -1.53 -2.57
CA SER A 128 21.83 -0.49 -2.39
C SER A 128 20.82 -0.87 -1.31
N GLY A 129 20.37 0.13 -0.54
CA GLY A 129 19.35 -0.05 0.49
C GLY A 129 18.09 0.74 0.22
N LEU A 130 17.01 0.35 0.90
CA LEU A 130 15.75 1.09 0.92
C LEU A 130 15.26 1.18 2.36
N ILE A 131 14.94 2.40 2.81
CA ILE A 131 14.32 2.63 4.12
C ILE A 131 12.87 3.06 3.90
N LEU A 132 11.95 2.32 4.49
CA LEU A 132 10.52 2.63 4.50
C LEU A 132 10.02 2.78 5.93
N PHE A 133 8.96 3.58 6.09
CA PHE A 133 8.35 3.81 7.41
C PHE A 133 6.96 3.21 7.50
N SER A 134 6.70 2.45 8.57
CA SER A 134 5.36 1.99 8.92
C SER A 134 4.78 2.82 10.05
N SER A 135 3.46 2.94 10.11
CA SER A 135 2.76 3.46 11.28
C SER A 135 2.94 2.47 12.43
N GLY A 136 3.87 2.76 13.35
CA GLY A 136 4.09 1.95 14.53
C GLY A 136 2.83 1.82 15.40
N SER A 137 2.61 0.65 16.00
CA SER A 137 1.54 0.43 16.99
C SER A 137 1.70 1.30 18.26
N THR A 138 2.92 1.75 18.52
CA THR A 138 3.32 2.58 19.67
C THR A 138 3.23 4.09 19.40
N GLY A 139 2.78 4.50 18.20
CA GLY A 139 2.68 5.92 17.80
C GLY A 139 3.93 6.46 17.11
N LYS A 140 5.12 5.88 17.33
CA LYS A 140 6.32 6.21 16.55
C LYS A 140 6.44 5.30 15.32
N PRO A 141 6.75 5.85 14.13
CA PRO A 141 6.95 5.05 12.93
C PRO A 141 8.19 4.16 13.07
N LYS A 142 8.10 2.92 12.58
CA LYS A 142 9.24 2.01 12.52
C LYS A 142 9.97 2.21 11.19
N ALA A 143 11.27 2.49 11.25
CA ALA A 143 12.15 2.60 10.09
C ALA A 143 12.66 1.21 9.68
N MET A 144 12.20 0.70 8.55
CA MET A 144 12.49 -0.63 8.02
C MET A 144 13.59 -0.57 6.97
N VAL A 145 14.63 -1.39 7.10
CA VAL A 145 15.72 -1.47 6.12
C VAL A 145 15.55 -2.69 5.23
N HIS A 146 15.53 -2.47 3.93
CA HIS A 146 15.56 -3.52 2.91
C HIS A 146 16.88 -3.51 2.14
N ASN A 147 17.31 -4.67 1.69
CA ASN A 147 18.29 -4.76 0.62
C ASN A 147 17.57 -4.49 -0.71
N LEU A 148 17.83 -3.32 -1.31
CA LEU A 148 17.16 -2.90 -2.54
C LEU A 148 17.59 -3.72 -3.76
N ASP A 149 18.83 -4.21 -3.79
CA ASP A 149 19.31 -5.09 -4.86
C ASP A 149 18.47 -6.38 -4.88
N THR A 150 18.24 -7.02 -3.70
CA THR A 150 17.40 -8.22 -3.58
C THR A 150 15.95 -7.97 -3.98
N LEU A 151 15.39 -6.81 -3.57
CA LEU A 151 14.04 -6.44 -3.96
C LEU A 151 13.92 -6.31 -5.48
N ILE A 152 14.82 -5.58 -6.11
CA ILE A 152 14.82 -5.34 -7.56
C ILE A 152 15.09 -6.63 -8.35
N ASP A 153 15.99 -7.49 -7.88
CA ASP A 153 16.31 -8.78 -8.52
C ASP A 153 15.10 -9.71 -8.63
N SER A 154 14.12 -9.59 -7.73
CA SER A 154 12.88 -10.38 -7.78
C SER A 154 12.02 -10.09 -9.04
N PHE A 155 12.30 -9.01 -9.75
CA PHE A 155 11.63 -8.61 -11.01
C PHE A 155 12.40 -8.96 -12.26
N LYS A 156 13.60 -9.57 -12.15
CA LYS A 156 14.50 -9.82 -13.27
C LYS A 156 13.85 -10.62 -14.40
N ASP A 157 13.10 -11.66 -14.04
CA ASP A 157 12.50 -12.60 -15.00
C ASP A 157 11.11 -12.17 -15.51
N LYS A 158 10.69 -10.94 -15.22
CA LYS A 158 9.41 -10.40 -15.72
C LYS A 158 9.44 -10.32 -17.25
N LYS A 159 8.45 -10.99 -17.86
CA LYS A 159 8.26 -10.96 -19.31
C LYS A 159 7.71 -9.62 -19.75
N GLU A 160 8.10 -9.19 -20.94
CA GLU A 160 7.57 -7.98 -21.56
C GLU A 160 6.07 -8.05 -21.76
N LYS A 161 5.38 -6.94 -21.44
CA LYS A 161 3.94 -6.76 -21.64
C LYS A 161 3.63 -5.33 -22.03
N SER A 162 2.86 -5.15 -23.10
CA SER A 162 2.32 -3.83 -23.45
C SER A 162 1.04 -3.59 -22.64
N MET A 163 1.11 -2.69 -21.67
CA MET A 163 -0.04 -2.28 -20.84
C MET A 163 0.18 -0.90 -20.24
N ASN A 164 -0.91 -0.24 -19.93
CA ASN A 164 -0.92 1.01 -19.15
C ASN A 164 -1.45 0.71 -17.74
N MET A 165 -0.66 1.05 -16.73
CA MET A 165 -0.98 0.76 -15.34
C MET A 165 -0.82 2.02 -14.49
N LEU A 166 -1.78 2.28 -13.62
CA LEU A 166 -1.73 3.41 -12.70
C LEU A 166 -0.90 3.03 -11.48
N VAL A 167 -0.07 3.96 -10.98
CA VAL A 167 0.51 3.85 -9.64
C VAL A 167 -0.41 4.56 -8.64
N PHE A 168 -0.98 3.81 -7.71
CA PHE A 168 -1.95 4.34 -6.75
C PHE A 168 -1.33 4.59 -5.37
N LEU A 169 -0.61 3.59 -4.83
CA LEU A 169 0.03 3.71 -3.53
C LEU A 169 1.22 4.67 -3.61
N MET A 170 1.55 5.32 -2.49
CA MET A 170 2.56 6.37 -2.42
C MET A 170 3.99 5.84 -2.58
N PHE A 171 4.94 6.74 -2.83
CA PHE A 171 6.33 6.41 -3.10
C PHE A 171 7.05 5.79 -1.87
N ASP A 172 6.63 6.16 -0.69
CA ASP A 172 7.11 5.60 0.59
C ASP A 172 6.39 4.31 1.03
N HIS A 173 5.71 3.62 0.08
CA HIS A 173 4.98 2.39 0.35
C HIS A 173 5.49 1.24 -0.53
N ILE A 174 5.78 0.08 0.09
CA ILE A 174 6.31 -1.09 -0.63
C ILE A 174 5.42 -1.54 -1.80
N GLY A 175 4.10 -1.46 -1.66
CA GLY A 175 3.16 -1.79 -2.75
C GLY A 175 3.20 -0.83 -3.93
N GLY A 176 3.50 0.45 -3.68
CA GLY A 176 3.73 1.45 -4.72
C GLY A 176 5.01 1.16 -5.50
N LEU A 177 6.12 0.94 -4.80
CA LEU A 177 7.40 0.56 -5.40
C LEU A 177 7.30 -0.78 -6.15
N ASN A 178 6.59 -1.77 -5.60
CA ASN A 178 6.31 -3.02 -6.29
C ASN A 178 5.58 -2.79 -7.63
N THR A 179 4.61 -1.87 -7.68
CA THR A 179 3.94 -1.48 -8.93
C THR A 179 4.93 -0.87 -9.91
N VAL A 180 5.76 0.07 -9.47
CA VAL A 180 6.80 0.72 -10.31
C VAL A 180 7.75 -0.32 -10.90
N PHE A 181 8.34 -1.18 -10.06
CA PHE A 181 9.28 -2.20 -10.51
C PHE A 181 8.63 -3.19 -11.47
N ASN A 182 7.42 -3.67 -11.20
CA ASN A 182 6.69 -4.55 -12.12
C ASN A 182 6.48 -3.89 -13.48
N VAL A 183 5.93 -2.67 -13.51
CA VAL A 183 5.60 -1.96 -14.75
C VAL A 183 6.84 -1.70 -15.56
N LEU A 184 7.87 -1.10 -14.95
CA LEU A 184 9.08 -0.71 -15.68
C LEU A 184 9.90 -1.93 -16.13
N CYS A 185 9.93 -3.02 -15.33
CA CYS A 185 10.60 -4.26 -15.77
C CYS A 185 9.88 -4.99 -16.91
N MET A 186 8.59 -4.74 -17.10
CA MET A 186 7.82 -5.31 -18.22
C MET A 186 7.83 -4.46 -19.49
N GLY A 187 8.45 -3.29 -19.50
CA GLY A 187 8.38 -2.37 -20.63
C GLY A 187 6.99 -1.78 -20.85
N ALA A 188 6.20 -1.72 -19.79
CA ALA A 188 4.86 -1.17 -19.75
C ALA A 188 4.88 0.32 -19.37
N SER A 189 3.74 1.02 -19.50
CA SER A 189 3.64 2.44 -19.18
C SER A 189 3.05 2.65 -17.78
N LEU A 190 3.74 3.44 -16.96
CA LEU A 190 3.30 3.84 -15.63
C LEU A 190 2.60 5.20 -15.68
N ILE A 191 1.35 5.26 -15.25
CA ILE A 191 0.59 6.50 -15.15
C ILE A 191 0.60 6.99 -13.71
N ILE A 192 1.11 8.22 -13.50
CA ILE A 192 1.23 8.86 -12.19
C ILE A 192 0.09 9.89 -12.06
N PRO A 193 -0.89 9.70 -11.17
CA PRO A 193 -1.95 10.66 -10.95
C PRO A 193 -1.44 11.87 -10.14
N LYS A 194 -1.82 13.07 -10.53
CA LYS A 194 -1.52 14.29 -9.77
C LYS A 194 -2.36 14.37 -8.49
N ILE A 195 -3.62 13.95 -8.59
CA ILE A 195 -4.58 13.90 -7.48
C ILE A 195 -5.20 12.50 -7.46
N LYS A 196 -5.34 11.94 -6.28
CA LYS A 196 -5.92 10.60 -6.09
C LYS A 196 -7.37 10.71 -5.64
N ASP A 197 -8.24 11.28 -6.49
CA ASP A 197 -9.70 11.28 -6.32
C ASP A 197 -10.41 10.48 -7.42
N ALA A 198 -11.67 10.15 -7.20
CA ALA A 198 -12.42 9.29 -8.10
C ALA A 198 -12.55 9.89 -9.52
N LYS A 199 -12.76 11.20 -9.64
CA LYS A 199 -12.89 11.90 -10.93
C LYS A 199 -11.59 11.82 -11.71
N THR A 200 -10.48 12.25 -11.11
CA THR A 200 -9.15 12.23 -11.75
C THR A 200 -8.75 10.82 -12.18
N ILE A 201 -9.00 9.81 -11.35
CA ILE A 201 -8.66 8.43 -11.71
C ILE A 201 -9.50 7.93 -12.87
N CYS A 202 -10.83 8.20 -12.91
CA CYS A 202 -11.69 7.81 -14.03
C CYS A 202 -11.27 8.52 -15.33
N GLU A 203 -10.95 9.82 -15.26
CA GLU A 203 -10.44 10.61 -16.39
C GLU A 203 -9.13 10.03 -16.95
N LEU A 204 -8.18 9.68 -16.08
CA LEU A 204 -6.91 9.07 -16.49
C LEU A 204 -7.11 7.68 -17.12
N ILE A 205 -8.06 6.87 -16.61
CA ILE A 205 -8.40 5.58 -17.22
C ILE A 205 -8.89 5.77 -18.66
N GLU A 206 -9.80 6.72 -18.89
CA GLU A 206 -10.30 7.04 -20.23
C GLU A 206 -9.18 7.56 -21.13
N LYS A 207 -8.46 8.60 -20.68
CA LYS A 207 -7.46 9.33 -21.48
C LYS A 207 -6.28 8.45 -21.88
N TYR A 208 -5.74 7.68 -20.94
CA TYR A 208 -4.54 6.88 -21.18
C TYR A 208 -4.84 5.39 -21.36
N LYS A 209 -6.11 5.02 -21.50
CA LYS A 209 -6.57 3.64 -21.69
C LYS A 209 -5.90 2.68 -20.69
N ILE A 210 -6.00 3.04 -19.41
CA ILE A 210 -5.43 2.24 -18.31
C ILE A 210 -6.09 0.87 -18.28
N MET A 211 -5.27 -0.18 -18.22
CA MET A 211 -5.71 -1.57 -18.22
C MET A 211 -5.74 -2.18 -16.81
N VAL A 212 -4.89 -1.70 -15.92
CA VAL A 212 -4.79 -2.21 -14.54
C VAL A 212 -4.83 -1.06 -13.54
N LEU A 213 -5.76 -1.17 -12.59
CA LEU A 213 -5.92 -0.23 -11.48
C LEU A 213 -5.58 -0.92 -10.16
N PRO A 214 -4.39 -0.73 -9.59
CA PRO A 214 -4.13 -1.05 -8.20
C PRO A 214 -4.89 -0.07 -7.29
N SER A 215 -5.48 -0.56 -6.21
CA SER A 215 -6.31 0.29 -5.34
C SER A 215 -6.45 -0.28 -3.93
N SER A 216 -7.15 0.45 -3.06
CA SER A 216 -7.64 -0.04 -1.78
C SER A 216 -9.17 -0.23 -1.80
N PRO A 217 -9.72 -1.14 -0.98
CA PRO A 217 -11.17 -1.25 -0.82
C PRO A 217 -11.87 0.07 -0.52
N THR A 218 -11.29 0.88 0.37
CA THR A 218 -11.82 2.22 0.70
C THR A 218 -11.92 3.12 -0.54
N PHE A 219 -10.87 3.18 -1.37
CA PHE A 219 -10.92 4.02 -2.58
C PHE A 219 -11.88 3.49 -3.63
N LEU A 220 -11.96 2.17 -3.79
CA LEU A 220 -12.94 1.54 -4.69
C LEU A 220 -14.38 1.86 -4.26
N ASN A 221 -14.65 1.91 -2.95
CA ASN A 221 -15.94 2.36 -2.44
C ASN A 221 -16.20 3.84 -2.75
N LEU A 222 -15.19 4.71 -2.64
CA LEU A 222 -15.31 6.12 -3.03
C LEU A 222 -15.64 6.29 -4.53
N ILE A 223 -15.08 5.46 -5.41
CA ILE A 223 -15.46 5.45 -6.84
C ILE A 223 -16.96 5.11 -7.00
N LEU A 224 -17.49 4.12 -6.26
CA LEU A 224 -18.91 3.78 -6.32
C LEU A 224 -19.79 4.90 -5.77
N ILE A 225 -19.43 5.50 -4.64
CA ILE A 225 -20.18 6.57 -3.98
C ILE A 225 -20.23 7.81 -4.87
N SER A 226 -19.11 8.22 -5.47
CA SER A 226 -19.01 9.40 -6.34
C SER A 226 -19.77 9.24 -7.65
N GLN A 227 -19.97 7.99 -8.10
CA GLN A 227 -20.55 7.65 -9.41
C GLN A 227 -19.79 8.22 -10.63
N GLU A 228 -18.59 8.75 -10.44
CA GLU A 228 -17.78 9.33 -11.53
C GLU A 228 -17.51 8.34 -12.66
N TYR A 229 -17.47 7.04 -12.37
CA TYR A 229 -17.32 5.97 -13.37
C TYR A 229 -18.40 5.97 -14.45
N LYS A 230 -19.53 6.68 -14.24
CA LYS A 230 -20.60 6.85 -15.27
C LYS A 230 -20.30 7.95 -16.29
N ASN A 231 -19.39 8.86 -15.95
CA ASN A 231 -19.07 10.04 -16.75
C ASN A 231 -17.90 9.80 -17.73
N TYR A 232 -17.19 8.66 -17.61
CA TYR A 232 -15.99 8.36 -18.38
C TYR A 232 -16.04 6.96 -19.00
N ASP A 233 -15.34 6.77 -20.13
CA ASP A 233 -15.15 5.45 -20.76
C ASP A 233 -14.09 4.63 -20.05
N LEU A 234 -14.50 3.71 -19.18
CA LEU A 234 -13.63 2.79 -18.47
C LEU A 234 -13.46 1.44 -19.17
N SER A 235 -13.85 1.31 -20.44
CA SER A 235 -13.84 0.03 -21.18
C SER A 235 -12.45 -0.58 -21.39
N SER A 236 -11.39 0.24 -21.27
CA SER A 236 -9.99 -0.23 -21.28
C SER A 236 -9.60 -1.05 -20.07
N LEU A 237 -10.29 -0.86 -18.94
CA LEU A 237 -9.97 -1.50 -17.67
C LEU A 237 -10.21 -3.01 -17.75
N ARG A 238 -9.15 -3.80 -17.51
CA ARG A 238 -9.17 -5.27 -17.56
C ARG A 238 -9.07 -5.88 -16.17
N MET A 239 -8.34 -5.22 -15.27
CA MET A 239 -8.08 -5.73 -13.93
C MET A 239 -8.08 -4.60 -12.90
N ILE A 240 -8.70 -4.86 -11.77
CA ILE A 240 -8.52 -4.10 -10.53
C ILE A 240 -7.82 -5.01 -9.53
N THR A 241 -6.66 -4.57 -9.03
CA THR A 241 -6.01 -5.25 -7.93
C THR A 241 -6.30 -4.48 -6.63
N TYR A 242 -6.62 -5.19 -5.56
CA TYR A 242 -6.95 -4.56 -4.29
C TYR A 242 -6.22 -5.23 -3.12
N GLY A 243 -5.85 -4.43 -2.13
CA GLY A 243 -5.13 -4.89 -0.95
C GLY A 243 -5.05 -3.80 0.11
N THR A 244 -4.09 -3.91 1.01
CA THR A 244 -3.81 -2.99 2.13
C THR A 244 -4.80 -3.01 3.29
N GLU A 245 -6.04 -3.41 3.06
CA GLU A 245 -7.09 -3.58 4.07
C GLU A 245 -8.07 -4.71 3.68
N THR A 246 -8.90 -5.15 4.61
CA THR A 246 -9.89 -6.20 4.36
C THR A 246 -10.98 -5.69 3.43
N MET A 247 -11.28 -6.43 2.35
CA MET A 247 -12.37 -6.16 1.41
C MET A 247 -13.68 -6.71 1.97
N PRO A 248 -14.73 -5.88 2.19
CA PRO A 248 -16.07 -6.39 2.50
C PRO A 248 -16.64 -7.17 1.31
N GLN A 249 -17.27 -8.32 1.60
CA GLN A 249 -17.88 -9.15 0.54
C GLN A 249 -18.96 -8.39 -0.25
N SER A 250 -19.81 -7.62 0.45
CA SER A 250 -20.84 -6.80 -0.19
C SER A 250 -20.25 -5.75 -1.14
N LEU A 251 -19.11 -5.11 -0.77
CA LEU A 251 -18.41 -4.17 -1.64
C LEU A 251 -17.86 -4.86 -2.89
N LEU A 252 -17.22 -6.03 -2.73
CA LEU A 252 -16.69 -6.78 -3.88
C LEU A 252 -17.79 -7.15 -4.87
N LEU A 253 -18.96 -7.57 -4.36
CA LEU A 253 -20.12 -7.91 -5.20
C LEU A 253 -20.68 -6.67 -5.93
N LYS A 254 -20.80 -5.52 -5.24
CA LYS A 254 -21.22 -4.25 -5.86
C LYS A 254 -20.24 -3.83 -6.96
N LEU A 255 -18.94 -3.91 -6.70
CA LEU A 255 -17.88 -3.61 -7.68
C LEU A 255 -17.97 -4.55 -8.91
N LYS A 256 -18.18 -5.85 -8.68
CA LYS A 256 -18.31 -6.82 -9.77
C LYS A 256 -19.57 -6.62 -10.59
N ALA A 257 -20.68 -6.20 -9.98
CA ALA A 257 -21.90 -5.83 -10.68
C ALA A 257 -21.70 -4.57 -11.53
N THR A 258 -20.97 -3.57 -10.99
CA THR A 258 -20.66 -2.31 -11.69
C THR A 258 -19.67 -2.52 -12.84
N PHE A 259 -18.65 -3.36 -12.66
CA PHE A 259 -17.59 -3.64 -13.64
C PHE A 259 -17.55 -5.11 -14.02
N PRO A 260 -18.59 -5.65 -14.71
CA PRO A 260 -18.75 -7.09 -14.93
C PRO A 260 -17.62 -7.74 -15.75
N LYS A 261 -16.98 -6.98 -16.65
CA LYS A 261 -15.88 -7.44 -17.51
C LYS A 261 -14.51 -7.35 -16.84
N VAL A 262 -14.39 -6.66 -15.70
CA VAL A 262 -13.13 -6.46 -15.00
C VAL A 262 -12.82 -7.65 -14.10
N LYS A 263 -11.57 -8.12 -14.13
CA LYS A 263 -11.06 -9.12 -13.18
C LYS A 263 -10.69 -8.41 -11.87
N PHE A 264 -11.20 -8.93 -10.75
CA PHE A 264 -10.77 -8.49 -9.42
C PHE A 264 -9.75 -9.48 -8.87
N LEU A 265 -8.60 -8.96 -8.43
CA LEU A 265 -7.50 -9.74 -7.88
C LEU A 265 -7.10 -9.17 -6.53
N GLN A 266 -7.25 -9.97 -5.48
CA GLN A 266 -6.73 -9.60 -4.17
C GLN A 266 -5.21 -9.75 -4.17
N THR A 267 -4.50 -8.70 -3.74
CA THR A 267 -3.06 -8.70 -3.49
C THR A 267 -2.80 -8.72 -1.99
N PHE A 268 -1.74 -9.40 -1.60
CA PHE A 268 -1.33 -9.48 -0.21
C PHE A 268 0.16 -9.21 -0.07
N GLY A 269 0.54 -8.55 1.00
CA GLY A 269 1.92 -8.28 1.34
C GLY A 269 2.03 -7.33 2.50
N THR A 270 3.20 -7.29 3.10
CA THR A 270 3.52 -6.39 4.20
C THR A 270 4.76 -5.58 3.86
N SER A 271 4.95 -4.48 4.56
CA SER A 271 6.19 -3.70 4.40
C SER A 271 7.41 -4.52 4.80
N GLU A 272 7.22 -5.47 5.71
CA GLU A 272 8.28 -6.31 6.26
C GLU A 272 8.71 -7.47 5.33
N THR A 273 7.80 -8.02 4.54
CA THR A 273 8.09 -9.20 3.70
C THR A 273 8.02 -8.95 2.19
N GLY A 274 7.59 -7.74 1.80
CA GLY A 274 7.30 -7.44 0.40
C GLY A 274 5.90 -7.89 -0.03
N ILE A 275 5.66 -7.88 -1.33
CA ILE A 275 4.35 -8.23 -1.93
C ILE A 275 4.41 -9.65 -2.48
N SER A 276 3.54 -10.52 -1.96
CA SER A 276 3.40 -11.90 -2.41
C SER A 276 2.64 -12.00 -3.74
N THR A 277 3.02 -12.95 -4.57
CA THR A 277 2.22 -13.31 -5.76
C THR A 277 0.95 -14.01 -5.30
N THR A 278 -0.21 -13.55 -5.76
CA THR A 278 -1.50 -14.10 -5.37
C THR A 278 -2.34 -14.48 -6.58
N SER A 279 -3.23 -15.46 -6.40
CA SER A 279 -4.34 -15.72 -7.30
C SER A 279 -5.63 -15.78 -6.52
N SER A 280 -6.66 -15.03 -6.95
CA SER A 280 -7.99 -15.12 -6.33
C SER A 280 -8.71 -16.37 -6.81
N LYS A 281 -9.45 -17.07 -5.94
CA LYS A 281 -10.26 -18.24 -6.30
C LYS A 281 -11.24 -17.91 -7.43
N SER A 282 -11.82 -16.72 -7.40
CA SER A 282 -12.59 -16.11 -8.49
C SER A 282 -12.69 -14.60 -8.28
N SER A 283 -13.17 -13.85 -9.29
CA SER A 283 -13.31 -12.38 -9.19
C SER A 283 -14.36 -11.88 -8.19
N ASN A 284 -15.18 -12.74 -7.66
CA ASN A 284 -16.19 -12.44 -6.65
C ASN A 284 -15.95 -13.17 -5.33
N SER A 285 -14.78 -13.79 -5.18
CA SER A 285 -14.36 -14.48 -3.97
C SER A 285 -13.30 -13.67 -3.21
N LEU A 286 -13.40 -13.67 -1.89
CA LEU A 286 -12.37 -13.13 -0.99
C LEU A 286 -11.27 -14.17 -0.68
N PHE A 287 -11.40 -15.39 -1.18
CA PHE A 287 -10.39 -16.41 -1.03
C PHE A 287 -9.29 -16.25 -2.08
N MET A 288 -8.03 -16.27 -1.64
CA MET A 288 -6.84 -16.19 -2.47
C MET A 288 -5.85 -17.29 -2.10
N LYS A 289 -5.05 -17.69 -3.06
CA LYS A 289 -3.87 -18.54 -2.87
C LYS A 289 -2.63 -17.67 -2.91
N LEU A 290 -1.69 -17.93 -2.01
CA LEU A 290 -0.34 -17.36 -2.08
C LEU A 290 0.52 -18.26 -2.95
N GLU A 291 1.00 -17.74 -4.09
CA GLU A 291 1.80 -18.45 -5.09
C GLU A 291 3.25 -17.94 -5.06
N ASP A 292 3.82 -17.80 -3.88
CA ASP A 292 5.09 -17.11 -3.75
C ASP A 292 6.27 -18.03 -4.10
N ILE A 293 6.93 -17.74 -5.22
CA ILE A 293 8.16 -18.40 -5.64
C ILE A 293 9.35 -17.96 -4.75
N ASN A 294 9.23 -16.80 -4.13
CA ASN A 294 10.27 -16.17 -3.32
C ASN A 294 10.03 -16.28 -1.81
N GLY A 295 8.96 -16.96 -1.38
CA GLY A 295 8.58 -16.99 0.01
C GLY A 295 7.84 -18.26 0.42
N GLU A 296 7.58 -18.34 1.70
CA GLU A 296 6.83 -19.41 2.34
C GLU A 296 5.78 -18.79 3.26
N TYR A 297 4.69 -19.52 3.48
CA TYR A 297 3.72 -19.14 4.49
C TYR A 297 3.33 -20.33 5.36
N LYS A 298 2.90 -20.05 6.57
CA LYS A 298 2.22 -21.00 7.46
C LYS A 298 1.14 -20.30 8.25
N ILE A 299 0.21 -21.09 8.78
CA ILE A 299 -0.86 -20.60 9.62
C ILE A 299 -0.68 -21.16 11.02
N VAL A 300 -0.60 -20.28 12.01
CA VAL A 300 -0.39 -20.60 13.41
C VAL A 300 -1.52 -19.93 14.20
N GLU A 301 -2.36 -20.73 14.85
CA GLU A 301 -3.51 -20.22 15.62
C GLU A 301 -4.41 -19.26 14.82
N ASN A 302 -4.69 -19.59 13.55
CA ASN A 302 -5.41 -18.77 12.57
C ASN A 302 -4.71 -17.48 12.15
N GLU A 303 -3.48 -17.22 12.58
CA GLU A 303 -2.65 -16.10 12.13
C GLU A 303 -1.77 -16.54 10.95
N LEU A 304 -1.72 -15.71 9.91
CA LEU A 304 -0.83 -15.90 8.77
C LEU A 304 0.59 -15.46 9.13
N TRP A 305 1.55 -16.36 8.98
CA TRP A 305 2.97 -16.06 9.12
C TRP A 305 3.67 -16.19 7.78
N LEU A 306 4.60 -15.27 7.50
CA LEU A 306 5.34 -15.22 6.24
C LEU A 306 6.84 -15.31 6.46
N ARG A 307 7.53 -15.87 5.47
CA ARG A 307 8.99 -15.79 5.35
C ARG A 307 9.35 -15.57 3.89
N SER A 308 10.13 -14.53 3.58
CA SER A 308 10.43 -14.11 2.20
C SER A 308 11.90 -13.79 2.02
N LYS A 309 12.42 -14.03 0.82
CA LYS A 309 13.78 -13.60 0.43
C LYS A 309 13.92 -12.09 0.37
N THR A 310 12.80 -11.36 0.18
CA THR A 310 12.75 -9.90 0.09
C THR A 310 12.36 -9.23 1.40
N GLN A 311 12.33 -9.99 2.51
CA GLN A 311 11.99 -9.40 3.80
C GLN A 311 13.04 -8.39 4.28
N VAL A 312 12.61 -7.51 5.18
CA VAL A 312 13.48 -6.50 5.81
C VAL A 312 14.72 -7.14 6.46
N LEU A 313 15.82 -6.41 6.46
CA LEU A 313 17.00 -6.74 7.25
C LEU A 313 16.75 -6.50 8.74
N GLY A 314 15.89 -5.54 9.07
CA GLY A 314 15.47 -5.18 10.41
C GLY A 314 14.88 -3.79 10.49
N TYR A 315 14.70 -3.32 11.74
CA TYR A 315 14.28 -1.95 12.05
C TYR A 315 15.44 -1.15 12.63
N LEU A 316 15.60 0.11 12.22
CA LEU A 316 16.63 1.00 12.77
C LEU A 316 16.31 1.45 14.19
N ASN A 317 15.03 1.54 14.53
CA ASN A 317 14.53 2.17 15.76
C ASN A 317 13.54 1.31 16.54
N ALA A 318 13.48 0.01 16.30
CA ALA A 318 12.58 -0.90 16.97
C ALA A 318 13.15 -2.32 17.06
N LEU A 319 12.63 -3.11 18.01
CA LEU A 319 12.95 -4.53 18.15
C LEU A 319 12.22 -5.37 17.09
N MET A 320 12.75 -6.56 16.81
CA MET A 320 12.23 -7.54 15.85
C MET A 320 11.16 -8.47 16.46
N ASP A 321 10.36 -8.01 17.43
CA ASP A 321 9.40 -8.83 18.21
C ASP A 321 8.36 -9.56 17.34
N SER A 322 8.06 -8.99 16.15
CA SER A 322 7.17 -9.63 15.19
C SER A 322 7.84 -10.74 14.38
N PHE A 323 9.14 -10.98 14.57
CA PHE A 323 9.88 -12.05 13.91
C PHE A 323 10.24 -13.14 14.92
N THR A 324 10.18 -14.38 14.46
CA THR A 324 10.72 -15.52 15.22
C THR A 324 12.23 -15.65 14.98
N SER A 325 12.92 -16.39 15.85
CA SER A 325 14.35 -16.63 15.72
C SER A 325 14.76 -17.38 14.44
N ASP A 326 13.82 -18.14 13.83
CA ASP A 326 13.98 -18.83 12.56
C ASP A 326 13.45 -18.03 11.34
N GLY A 327 13.18 -16.72 11.53
CA GLY A 327 12.92 -15.76 10.45
C GLY A 327 11.49 -15.67 9.97
N TRP A 328 10.49 -16.23 10.66
CA TRP A 328 9.09 -16.05 10.33
C TRP A 328 8.56 -14.70 10.84
N PHE A 329 7.89 -13.98 9.96
CA PHE A 329 7.18 -12.75 10.29
C PHE A 329 5.73 -13.06 10.70
N LYS A 330 5.35 -12.65 11.90
CA LYS A 330 3.99 -12.71 12.43
C LYS A 330 3.23 -11.50 11.89
N THR A 331 2.32 -11.72 10.94
CA THR A 331 1.67 -10.60 10.24
C THR A 331 0.62 -9.89 11.10
N GLY A 332 0.07 -10.59 12.09
CA GLY A 332 -1.11 -10.18 12.84
C GLY A 332 -2.41 -10.28 12.03
N ASP A 333 -2.37 -10.77 10.81
CA ASP A 333 -3.56 -10.98 9.97
C ASP A 333 -4.16 -12.35 10.25
N LEU A 334 -5.44 -12.38 10.63
CA LEU A 334 -6.20 -13.60 10.90
C LEU A 334 -6.83 -14.11 9.62
N VAL A 335 -6.82 -15.42 9.44
CA VAL A 335 -7.28 -16.07 8.21
C VAL A 335 -8.27 -17.21 8.47
N GLU A 336 -9.17 -17.38 7.51
CA GLU A 336 -9.99 -18.56 7.29
C GLU A 336 -9.36 -19.38 6.16
N VAL A 337 -9.37 -20.70 6.26
CA VAL A 337 -8.72 -21.63 5.30
C VAL A 337 -9.74 -22.49 4.62
N GLU A 338 -9.66 -22.57 3.27
CA GLU A 338 -10.45 -23.47 2.45
C GLU A 338 -9.53 -24.18 1.43
N GLY A 339 -9.07 -25.38 1.78
CA GLY A 339 -8.08 -26.10 0.97
C GLY A 339 -6.75 -25.32 0.88
N GLU A 340 -6.33 -24.99 -0.33
CA GLU A 340 -5.13 -24.17 -0.59
C GLU A 340 -5.38 -22.65 -0.60
N TYR A 341 -6.63 -22.24 -0.38
CA TYR A 341 -7.03 -20.84 -0.37
C TYR A 341 -7.17 -20.32 1.05
N ILE A 342 -6.81 -19.05 1.24
CA ILE A 342 -6.97 -18.33 2.49
C ILE A 342 -7.81 -17.07 2.25
N LYS A 343 -8.56 -16.66 3.27
CA LYS A 343 -9.31 -15.41 3.30
C LYS A 343 -8.88 -14.62 4.52
N ILE A 344 -8.44 -13.38 4.32
CA ILE A 344 -8.13 -12.49 5.44
C ILE A 344 -9.45 -12.04 6.07
N ILE A 345 -9.63 -12.33 7.36
CA ILE A 345 -10.86 -12.00 8.10
C ILE A 345 -10.70 -10.75 8.99
N GLY A 346 -9.48 -10.30 9.26
CA GLY A 346 -9.17 -9.10 10.03
C GLY A 346 -7.81 -9.17 10.68
N ARG A 347 -7.54 -8.23 11.58
CA ARG A 347 -6.27 -8.16 12.33
C ARG A 347 -6.46 -8.48 13.80
N ALA A 348 -5.55 -9.26 14.37
CA ALA A 348 -5.58 -9.64 15.79
C ALA A 348 -5.66 -8.42 16.73
N LYS A 349 -4.94 -7.33 16.40
CA LYS A 349 -4.95 -6.07 17.17
C LYS A 349 -6.24 -5.24 17.06
N GLU A 350 -7.11 -5.55 16.09
CA GLU A 350 -8.37 -4.85 15.87
C GLU A 350 -9.55 -5.57 16.53
N ILE A 351 -9.32 -6.73 17.16
CA ILE A 351 -10.35 -7.49 17.86
C ILE A 351 -10.94 -6.63 18.98
N ILE A 352 -12.28 -6.55 19.01
CA ILE A 352 -13.05 -5.93 20.09
C ILE A 352 -13.41 -7.03 21.09
N ASN A 353 -13.05 -6.85 22.37
CA ASN A 353 -13.37 -7.80 23.43
C ASN A 353 -14.67 -7.40 24.16
N VAL A 354 -15.76 -8.05 23.83
CA VAL A 354 -17.08 -7.79 24.42
C VAL A 354 -17.42 -8.88 25.42
N GLY A 355 -17.22 -8.64 26.72
CA GLY A 355 -17.53 -9.62 27.77
C GLY A 355 -16.77 -10.94 27.60
N GLY A 356 -15.51 -10.91 27.14
CA GLY A 356 -14.69 -12.09 26.85
C GLY A 356 -14.88 -12.68 25.46
N GLN A 357 -15.85 -12.20 24.68
CA GLN A 357 -16.07 -12.63 23.29
C GLN A 357 -15.25 -11.77 22.34
N LYS A 358 -14.58 -12.43 21.37
CA LYS A 358 -13.76 -11.77 20.34
C LYS A 358 -14.63 -11.40 19.13
N VAL A 359 -14.62 -10.12 18.76
CA VAL A 359 -15.42 -9.56 17.68
C VAL A 359 -14.49 -8.91 16.66
N LEU A 360 -14.59 -9.31 15.41
CA LEU A 360 -13.85 -8.69 14.30
C LEU A 360 -14.69 -7.55 13.68
N PRO A 361 -14.18 -6.32 13.64
CA PRO A 361 -14.88 -5.20 13.01
C PRO A 361 -15.32 -5.45 11.58
N SER A 362 -14.47 -6.09 10.79
CA SER A 362 -14.72 -6.40 9.37
C SER A 362 -15.93 -7.30 9.13
N GLU A 363 -16.23 -8.23 10.04
CA GLU A 363 -17.41 -9.07 9.98
C GLU A 363 -18.69 -8.23 10.06
N ILE A 364 -18.73 -7.31 11.02
CA ILE A 364 -19.89 -6.44 11.23
C ILE A 364 -20.03 -5.42 10.08
N GLU A 365 -18.90 -4.84 9.63
CA GLU A 365 -18.89 -3.92 8.49
C GLU A 365 -19.44 -4.59 7.23
N SER A 366 -19.08 -5.85 6.95
CA SER A 366 -19.60 -6.58 5.80
C SER A 366 -21.11 -6.72 5.82
N ILE A 367 -21.71 -6.98 6.99
CA ILE A 367 -23.16 -7.11 7.17
C ILE A 367 -23.83 -5.73 7.03
N ILE A 368 -23.32 -4.70 7.70
CA ILE A 368 -23.92 -3.36 7.67
C ILE A 368 -23.91 -2.77 6.24
N LEU A 369 -22.84 -3.01 5.46
CA LEU A 369 -22.72 -2.56 4.08
C LEU A 369 -23.66 -3.28 3.08
N GLU A 370 -24.41 -4.30 3.50
CA GLU A 370 -25.52 -4.88 2.73
C GLU A 370 -26.77 -3.99 2.73
N MET A 371 -26.91 -3.09 3.73
CA MET A 371 -28.02 -2.15 3.80
C MET A 371 -27.93 -1.12 2.69
N GLU A 372 -28.97 -0.97 1.87
CA GLU A 372 -29.01 -0.04 0.73
C GLU A 372 -28.87 1.43 1.16
N GLU A 373 -29.27 1.73 2.39
CA GLU A 373 -29.22 3.06 2.96
C GLU A 373 -27.80 3.51 3.35
N ILE A 374 -26.87 2.58 3.49
CA ILE A 374 -25.52 2.83 3.99
C ILE A 374 -24.50 2.73 2.85
N SER A 375 -23.80 3.84 2.60
CA SER A 375 -22.75 3.92 1.58
C SER A 375 -21.39 3.51 2.13
N ASP A 376 -21.12 3.79 3.41
CA ASP A 376 -19.88 3.38 4.08
C ASP A 376 -20.11 3.19 5.59
N CYS A 377 -19.27 2.40 6.23
CA CYS A 377 -19.31 2.24 7.68
C CYS A 377 -17.92 1.92 8.23
N MET A 378 -17.72 2.22 9.51
CA MET A 378 -16.52 1.88 10.27
C MET A 378 -16.91 1.39 11.65
N VAL A 379 -16.49 0.17 11.99
CA VAL A 379 -16.76 -0.47 13.28
C VAL A 379 -15.50 -0.45 14.15
N TYR A 380 -15.69 -0.13 15.43
CA TYR A 380 -14.60 -0.09 16.42
C TYR A 380 -15.15 -0.36 17.83
N GLY A 381 -14.24 -0.63 18.78
CA GLY A 381 -14.58 -0.80 20.19
C GLY A 381 -14.55 0.53 20.95
N GLU A 382 -15.47 0.72 21.90
CA GLU A 382 -15.39 1.75 22.95
C GLU A 382 -15.34 1.08 24.31
N LYS A 383 -14.73 1.73 25.32
CA LYS A 383 -14.73 1.26 26.71
C LYS A 383 -16.16 1.13 27.23
N ASN A 384 -16.44 0.04 27.94
CA ASN A 384 -17.70 -0.23 28.59
C ASN A 384 -17.45 -0.81 30.00
N ALA A 385 -18.10 -0.24 31.02
CA ALA A 385 -17.88 -0.62 32.41
C ALA A 385 -18.28 -2.08 32.73
N ILE A 386 -19.21 -2.67 31.94
CA ILE A 386 -19.75 -4.02 32.22
C ILE A 386 -19.01 -5.07 31.38
N THR A 387 -18.82 -4.80 30.10
CA THR A 387 -18.28 -5.78 29.12
C THR A 387 -16.82 -5.53 28.77
N GLY A 388 -16.15 -4.57 29.42
CA GLY A 388 -14.81 -4.09 29.04
C GLY A 388 -14.85 -3.22 27.80
N GLN A 389 -15.38 -3.76 26.70
CA GLN A 389 -15.61 -3.03 25.44
C GLN A 389 -17.02 -3.28 24.92
N THR A 390 -17.49 -2.37 24.06
CA THR A 390 -18.73 -2.51 23.31
C THR A 390 -18.50 -2.14 21.85
N VAL A 391 -19.32 -2.70 20.97
CA VAL A 391 -19.27 -2.44 19.54
C VAL A 391 -19.94 -1.11 19.21
N VAL A 392 -19.21 -0.23 18.52
CA VAL A 392 -19.71 1.05 18.00
C VAL A 392 -19.54 1.07 16.48
N CYS A 393 -20.46 1.68 15.77
CA CYS A 393 -20.44 1.82 14.33
C CYS A 393 -20.68 3.28 13.93
N ASP A 394 -19.78 3.85 13.14
CA ASP A 394 -19.99 5.09 12.39
C ASP A 394 -20.50 4.70 11.00
N VAL A 395 -21.60 5.32 10.53
CA VAL A 395 -22.23 5.03 9.24
C VAL A 395 -22.36 6.29 8.40
N VAL A 396 -22.11 6.17 7.10
CA VAL A 396 -22.37 7.19 6.09
C VAL A 396 -23.63 6.80 5.34
N LEU A 397 -24.61 7.69 5.27
CA LEU A 397 -25.91 7.40 4.67
C LEU A 397 -25.99 7.91 3.22
N ASN A 398 -26.65 7.14 2.35
CA ASN A 398 -26.99 7.57 0.99
C ASN A 398 -28.04 8.70 0.98
N ASN A 399 -28.97 8.66 1.95
CA ASN A 399 -30.03 9.65 2.13
C ASN A 399 -30.31 9.84 3.62
N LYS A 400 -30.90 10.97 4.00
CA LYS A 400 -31.35 11.20 5.38
C LYS A 400 -32.45 10.19 5.73
N ILE A 401 -32.23 9.41 6.78
CA ILE A 401 -33.13 8.36 7.24
C ILE A 401 -33.33 8.50 8.76
N GLU A 402 -34.57 8.46 9.16
CA GLU A 402 -34.90 8.45 10.59
C GLU A 402 -34.63 7.08 11.23
N ASN A 403 -34.30 7.11 12.52
CA ASN A 403 -34.15 5.91 13.34
C ASN A 403 -33.09 4.90 12.84
N ILE A 404 -32.03 5.37 12.15
CA ILE A 404 -31.00 4.48 11.55
C ILE A 404 -30.41 3.53 12.59
N LYS A 405 -30.17 3.95 13.84
CA LYS A 405 -29.69 3.09 14.90
C LYS A 405 -30.60 1.85 15.12
N LYS A 406 -31.92 2.08 15.17
CA LYS A 406 -32.88 0.97 15.33
C LYS A 406 -32.86 0.05 14.11
N ARG A 407 -32.79 0.62 12.90
CA ARG A 407 -32.76 -0.14 11.64
C ARG A 407 -31.50 -1.00 11.54
N VAL A 408 -30.32 -0.46 11.81
CA VAL A 408 -29.05 -1.22 11.86
C VAL A 408 -29.14 -2.37 12.85
N ARG A 409 -29.62 -2.10 14.06
CA ARG A 409 -29.74 -3.15 15.09
C ARG A 409 -30.72 -4.25 14.70
N VAL A 410 -31.86 -3.93 14.12
CA VAL A 410 -32.85 -4.89 13.63
C VAL A 410 -32.23 -5.71 12.48
N PHE A 411 -31.56 -5.07 11.53
CA PHE A 411 -30.92 -5.73 10.41
C PHE A 411 -29.82 -6.71 10.84
N CYS A 412 -29.06 -6.35 11.87
CA CYS A 412 -28.00 -7.20 12.43
C CYS A 412 -28.53 -8.36 13.28
N LYS A 413 -29.76 -8.26 13.87
CA LYS A 413 -30.27 -9.21 14.87
C LYS A 413 -30.36 -10.65 14.33
N ASP A 414 -30.75 -10.83 13.07
CA ASP A 414 -30.92 -12.13 12.46
C ASP A 414 -29.68 -12.62 11.70
N ARG A 415 -28.57 -11.84 11.75
CA ARG A 415 -27.32 -12.08 10.98
C ARG A 415 -26.08 -12.18 11.85
N LEU A 416 -26.13 -11.66 13.06
CA LEU A 416 -25.01 -11.59 14.00
C LEU A 416 -25.42 -12.06 15.39
N ASP A 417 -24.46 -12.64 16.11
CA ASP A 417 -24.63 -12.92 17.55
C ASP A 417 -24.89 -11.62 18.32
N THR A 418 -25.65 -11.70 19.40
CA THR A 418 -26.10 -10.53 20.16
C THR A 418 -24.97 -9.61 20.63
N TYR A 419 -23.82 -10.18 21.02
CA TYR A 419 -22.65 -9.42 21.49
C TYR A 419 -21.91 -8.68 20.37
N LYS A 420 -22.14 -9.04 19.09
CA LYS A 420 -21.59 -8.38 17.90
C LYS A 420 -22.44 -7.20 17.44
N ILE A 421 -23.70 -7.10 17.87
CA ILE A 421 -24.62 -6.07 17.40
C ILE A 421 -24.19 -4.70 17.95
N PRO A 422 -24.01 -3.65 17.11
CA PRO A 422 -23.61 -2.35 17.57
C PRO A 422 -24.56 -1.77 18.62
N THR A 423 -24.04 -1.42 19.79
CA THR A 423 -24.80 -0.76 20.87
C THR A 423 -25.00 0.72 20.57
N LYS A 424 -24.07 1.32 19.81
CA LYS A 424 -24.08 2.72 19.40
C LYS A 424 -23.85 2.80 17.89
N VAL A 425 -24.67 3.60 17.22
CA VAL A 425 -24.56 3.89 15.80
C VAL A 425 -24.55 5.41 15.64
N ASN A 426 -23.48 5.96 15.07
CA ASN A 426 -23.34 7.39 14.80
C ASN A 426 -23.50 7.61 13.29
N VAL A 427 -24.17 8.66 12.89
CA VAL A 427 -24.19 9.14 11.52
C VAL A 427 -23.07 10.13 11.33
N VAL A 428 -22.24 9.90 10.31
CA VAL A 428 -21.11 10.77 9.97
C VAL A 428 -21.15 11.13 8.48
N ASP A 429 -20.56 12.26 8.11
CA ASP A 429 -20.51 12.69 6.71
C ASP A 429 -19.54 11.83 5.89
N LYS A 430 -18.47 11.35 6.54
CA LYS A 430 -17.47 10.44 5.95
C LYS A 430 -16.80 9.61 7.04
N THR A 431 -16.34 8.42 6.69
CA THR A 431 -15.44 7.63 7.56
C THR A 431 -14.02 8.22 7.54
N ASN A 432 -13.27 8.02 8.62
CA ASN A 432 -11.88 8.47 8.68
C ASN A 432 -10.96 7.49 7.93
N PHE A 433 -10.14 8.02 7.03
CA PHE A 433 -9.11 7.26 6.34
C PHE A 433 -7.83 8.10 6.17
N SER A 434 -6.70 7.42 6.03
CA SER A 434 -5.39 8.05 5.82
C SER A 434 -5.21 8.50 4.37
N ASP A 435 -4.16 9.28 4.09
CA ASP A 435 -3.74 9.64 2.74
C ASP A 435 -3.43 8.42 1.85
N ARG A 436 -3.26 7.25 2.46
CA ARG A 436 -3.10 5.94 1.80
C ARG A 436 -4.44 5.24 1.52
N PHE A 437 -5.57 5.93 1.71
CA PHE A 437 -6.94 5.39 1.59
C PHE A 437 -7.15 4.11 2.38
N LYS A 438 -6.72 4.12 3.63
CA LYS A 438 -6.90 3.03 4.60
C LYS A 438 -7.68 3.56 5.79
N LYS A 439 -8.74 2.84 6.20
CA LYS A 439 -9.58 3.21 7.34
C LYS A 439 -8.75 3.37 8.62
N ILE A 440 -8.94 4.49 9.31
CA ILE A 440 -8.31 4.78 10.60
C ILE A 440 -9.36 4.54 11.68
N ARG A 441 -9.30 3.37 12.32
CA ARG A 441 -10.15 3.07 13.48
C ARG A 441 -9.69 3.88 14.68
N LYS A 442 -10.64 4.39 15.46
CA LYS A 442 -10.32 5.06 16.74
C LYS A 442 -9.57 4.07 17.63
N LYS A 443 -8.41 4.49 18.16
CA LYS A 443 -7.71 3.71 19.18
C LYS A 443 -8.52 3.79 20.47
N ILE A 444 -8.70 2.66 21.12
CA ILE A 444 -9.20 2.63 22.51
C ILE A 444 -8.04 3.15 23.35
N GLU A 445 -8.21 4.33 23.98
CA GLU A 445 -7.27 4.76 25.01
C GLU A 445 -7.45 3.81 26.21
N ILE A 446 -6.42 2.99 26.48
CA ILE A 446 -6.36 1.99 27.54
C ILE A 446 -6.13 2.70 28.88
#